data_312308ad2aea4602799e6a486ee7f154
#
_entry.id   312308ad2aea4602799e6a486ee7f154
#
_cell.length_a   1.000
_cell.length_b   1.000
_cell.length_c   1.000
_cell.angle_alpha   90.00
_cell.angle_beta   90.00
_cell.angle_gamma   90.00
#
_symmetry.space_group_name_H-M   'P 1'
#
loop_
_entity.id
_entity.type
_entity.pdbx_description
1 polymer ?
#
loop_
_entity_poly.entity_id
_entity_poly.type
_entity_poly.pdbx_seq_one_letter_code
_entity_poly.pdbx_strand_id
1 'polypeptide(L)'
;MRDTILILEFDDSSRAQLAEIFRDKYKVLDVPDEKEGLNILRNQGASLAVVLVNLLIPAKDDFRVLRRLSEKGFLSRIPFIMITSDKAAVYEKKGYECGIVSYIKKPFHTEIVRQLVDNVIEVFQYKMQLEITVKKQTEKLKKQNTMLKFMAEKQKHMNEVLIDSLSNIVEFRNLESEQHIKRIRELSICLGTCVMNLYPEYELTPEKLEIIGWSSSLHDIGKIVIPDHIILKAGKLTEDEYEVIKSHTTKGAEIIEKVIRLNNELFYEYAYDIARHHHEKYDGNGYPDGLKGDEISVAAQIVSLVDVYDALTSKRVYKAAYEPEKAYQMVM
;
A
#
# COMPACT_ATOMS: atom_id res chain seq x y z
N MET A 1 26.74 28.29 1.55
CA MET A 1 27.62 27.33 0.81
C MET A 1 28.77 27.01 1.74
N ARG A 2 29.23 25.78 1.82
CA ARG A 2 30.42 25.45 2.63
C ARG A 2 31.63 25.79 1.81
N ASP A 3 32.39 26.76 2.27
CA ASP A 3 33.51 27.38 1.52
C ASP A 3 34.80 27.47 2.32
N THR A 4 34.83 26.87 3.51
CA THR A 4 35.95 26.98 4.44
C THR A 4 36.64 25.61 4.55
N ILE A 5 37.99 25.62 4.42
CA ILE A 5 38.85 24.46 4.66
C ILE A 5 39.54 24.67 6.03
N LEU A 6 39.43 23.65 6.89
CA LEU A 6 40.20 23.61 8.13
C LEU A 6 41.44 22.72 7.92
N ILE A 7 42.62 23.27 8.18
CA ILE A 7 43.89 22.55 8.12
C ILE A 7 44.43 22.44 9.54
N LEU A 8 44.55 21.21 10.03
CA LEU A 8 45.16 20.90 11.32
C LEU A 8 46.47 20.16 11.06
N GLU A 9 47.59 20.90 11.09
CA GLU A 9 48.94 20.39 10.79
C GLU A 9 49.93 21.06 11.75
N PHE A 10 50.75 20.26 12.43
CA PHE A 10 51.69 20.70 13.44
C PHE A 10 52.98 21.31 12.82
N ASP A 11 53.38 20.80 11.64
CA ASP A 11 54.56 21.31 10.93
C ASP A 11 54.23 22.61 10.20
N ASP A 12 54.87 23.69 10.59
CA ASP A 12 54.62 25.04 10.07
C ASP A 12 54.86 25.15 8.56
N SER A 13 55.86 24.47 8.01
CA SER A 13 56.16 24.47 6.58
C SER A 13 55.06 23.77 5.78
N SER A 14 54.69 22.59 6.21
CA SER A 14 53.59 21.82 5.60
C SER A 14 52.23 22.53 5.70
N ARG A 15 51.95 23.17 6.85
CA ARG A 15 50.72 23.94 7.06
C ARG A 15 50.64 25.14 6.13
N ALA A 16 51.73 25.91 6.02
CA ALA A 16 51.81 27.06 5.11
C ALA A 16 51.68 26.65 3.65
N GLN A 17 52.32 25.55 3.22
CA GLN A 17 52.25 25.05 1.87
C GLN A 17 50.80 24.59 1.53
N LEU A 18 50.11 23.87 2.42
CA LEU A 18 48.72 23.48 2.22
C LEU A 18 47.77 24.69 2.18
N ALA A 19 47.97 25.66 3.07
CA ALA A 19 47.16 26.88 3.07
C ALA A 19 47.29 27.64 1.75
N GLU A 20 48.48 27.74 1.17
CA GLU A 20 48.73 28.41 -0.10
C GLU A 20 48.01 27.71 -1.28
N ILE A 21 47.95 26.39 -1.27
CA ILE A 21 47.22 25.60 -2.31
C ILE A 21 45.73 26.00 -2.45
N PHE A 22 45.09 26.42 -1.34
CA PHE A 22 43.64 26.60 -1.31
C PHE A 22 43.17 28.05 -1.14
N ARG A 23 44.02 29.01 -0.80
CA ARG A 23 43.64 30.42 -0.52
C ARG A 23 42.98 31.15 -1.67
N ASP A 24 43.27 30.75 -2.90
CA ASP A 24 42.65 31.33 -4.10
C ASP A 24 41.15 30.96 -4.28
N LYS A 25 40.72 29.84 -3.71
CA LYS A 25 39.40 29.31 -3.92
C LYS A 25 38.53 29.17 -2.66
N TYR A 26 39.18 28.95 -1.51
CA TYR A 26 38.52 28.69 -0.24
C TYR A 26 38.99 29.64 0.86
N LYS A 27 38.11 29.86 1.84
CA LYS A 27 38.53 30.42 3.11
C LYS A 27 39.32 29.36 3.88
N VAL A 28 40.58 29.63 4.20
CA VAL A 28 41.43 28.68 4.91
C VAL A 28 41.56 29.09 6.37
N LEU A 29 41.29 28.15 7.26
CA LEU A 29 41.57 28.21 8.69
C LEU A 29 42.66 27.18 8.96
N ASP A 30 43.85 27.63 9.27
CA ASP A 30 44.99 26.77 9.54
C ASP A 30 45.41 26.89 10.99
N VAL A 31 45.54 25.76 11.68
CA VAL A 31 45.83 25.69 13.10
C VAL A 31 46.93 24.68 13.41
N PRO A 32 47.83 24.98 14.38
CA PRO A 32 48.94 24.11 14.73
C PRO A 32 48.58 23.03 15.76
N ASP A 33 47.42 23.12 16.43
CA ASP A 33 47.08 22.22 17.52
C ASP A 33 45.64 21.68 17.47
N GLU A 34 45.46 20.52 18.09
CA GLU A 34 44.17 19.80 18.14
C GLU A 34 43.10 20.59 18.89
N LYS A 35 43.43 21.28 19.97
CA LYS A 35 42.46 21.96 20.84
C LYS A 35 41.80 23.11 20.09
N GLU A 36 42.57 23.87 19.33
CA GLU A 36 42.07 24.95 18.49
C GLU A 36 41.22 24.38 17.33
N GLY A 37 41.73 23.33 16.66
CA GLY A 37 40.96 22.63 15.61
C GLY A 37 39.60 22.12 16.09
N LEU A 38 39.52 21.49 17.26
CA LEU A 38 38.27 21.03 17.87
C LEU A 38 37.34 22.19 18.24
N ASN A 39 37.87 23.33 18.65
CA ASN A 39 37.07 24.52 18.94
C ASN A 39 36.44 25.10 17.67
N ILE A 40 37.20 25.17 16.57
CA ILE A 40 36.66 25.57 15.24
C ILE A 40 35.59 24.59 14.77
N LEU A 41 35.80 23.28 14.86
CA LEU A 41 34.81 22.25 14.49
C LEU A 41 33.49 22.43 15.24
N ARG A 42 33.53 22.75 16.55
CA ARG A 42 32.35 22.99 17.36
C ARG A 42 31.61 24.28 16.98
N ASN A 43 32.34 25.36 16.77
CA ASN A 43 31.76 26.70 16.61
C ASN A 43 31.44 27.03 15.14
N GLN A 44 32.20 26.51 14.19
CA GLN A 44 32.13 26.84 12.77
C GLN A 44 31.94 25.63 11.85
N GLY A 45 31.65 24.44 12.39
CA GLY A 45 31.52 23.22 11.62
C GLY A 45 30.51 23.28 10.48
N ALA A 46 29.49 24.15 10.57
CA ALA A 46 28.50 24.34 9.52
C ALA A 46 29.06 24.98 8.23
N SER A 47 30.12 25.78 8.32
CA SER A 47 30.79 26.44 7.18
C SER A 47 31.89 25.60 6.55
N LEU A 48 32.36 24.55 7.23
CA LEU A 48 33.48 23.73 6.78
C LEU A 48 33.08 22.85 5.60
N ALA A 49 33.84 22.96 4.50
CA ALA A 49 33.73 22.10 3.33
C ALA A 49 34.52 20.81 3.52
N VAL A 50 35.69 20.85 4.11
CA VAL A 50 36.57 19.71 4.39
C VAL A 50 37.52 20.05 5.56
N VAL A 51 37.99 19.00 6.23
CA VAL A 51 39.02 19.07 7.24
C VAL A 51 40.23 18.27 6.78
N LEU A 52 41.39 18.93 6.65
CA LEU A 52 42.68 18.31 6.43
C LEU A 52 43.37 18.15 7.78
N VAL A 53 43.64 16.91 8.18
CA VAL A 53 44.14 16.66 9.55
C VAL A 53 45.37 15.78 9.53
N ASN A 54 46.44 16.26 10.19
CA ASN A 54 47.60 15.45 10.54
C ASN A 54 47.42 14.89 11.96
N LEU A 55 47.25 13.56 12.03
CA LEU A 55 47.13 12.85 13.30
C LEU A 55 48.40 12.14 13.72
N LEU A 56 49.55 12.51 13.18
CA LEU A 56 50.84 12.02 13.65
C LEU A 56 51.17 12.59 15.04
N ILE A 57 50.28 12.35 15.98
CA ILE A 57 50.62 12.32 17.40
C ILE A 57 51.30 10.97 17.63
N PRO A 58 52.44 10.94 18.34
CA PRO A 58 53.22 9.71 18.51
C PRO A 58 52.32 8.59 19.02
N ALA A 59 52.46 7.44 18.43
CA ALA A 59 52.04 6.08 18.72
C ALA A 59 51.27 5.70 20.02
N LYS A 60 50.85 6.64 20.87
CA LYS A 60 50.22 6.38 22.16
C LYS A 60 48.67 6.56 22.19
N ASP A 61 48.06 7.18 21.20
CA ASP A 61 46.64 7.57 21.32
C ASP A 61 45.69 6.96 20.26
N ASP A 62 46.01 5.77 19.78
CA ASP A 62 45.09 4.81 19.10
C ASP A 62 43.81 5.40 18.49
N PHE A 63 43.92 6.47 17.66
CA PHE A 63 42.80 7.14 16.98
C PHE A 63 41.64 7.63 17.90
N ARG A 64 41.86 7.82 19.19
CA ARG A 64 40.83 8.29 20.15
C ARG A 64 40.13 9.57 19.70
N VAL A 65 40.88 10.48 19.10
CA VAL A 65 40.29 11.74 18.59
C VAL A 65 39.33 11.51 17.46
N LEU A 66 39.68 10.67 16.47
CA LEU A 66 38.79 10.32 15.36
C LEU A 66 37.54 9.57 15.83
N ARG A 67 37.68 8.63 16.78
CA ARG A 67 36.55 7.94 17.37
C ARG A 67 35.58 8.91 18.04
N ARG A 68 36.10 9.84 18.86
CA ARG A 68 35.30 10.90 19.49
C ARG A 68 34.60 11.80 18.47
N LEU A 69 35.26 12.14 17.36
CA LEU A 69 34.67 12.92 16.28
C LEU A 69 33.59 12.13 15.54
N SER A 70 33.79 10.82 15.33
CA SER A 70 32.82 9.90 14.77
C SER A 70 31.59 9.76 15.67
N GLU A 71 31.78 9.48 16.97
CA GLU A 71 30.70 9.37 17.97
C GLU A 71 29.85 10.65 18.07
N LYS A 72 30.47 11.83 17.88
CA LYS A 72 29.76 13.12 17.83
C LYS A 72 29.16 13.45 16.48
N GLY A 73 29.29 12.58 15.50
CA GLY A 73 28.71 12.73 14.17
C GLY A 73 29.39 13.79 13.30
N PHE A 74 30.62 14.19 13.59
CA PHE A 74 31.36 15.16 12.74
C PHE A 74 31.76 14.51 11.42
N LEU A 75 32.30 13.29 11.44
CA LEU A 75 32.76 12.57 10.25
C LEU A 75 31.62 12.22 9.25
N SER A 76 30.38 12.16 9.71
CA SER A 76 29.21 11.99 8.83
C SER A 76 28.72 13.30 8.20
N ARG A 77 29.14 14.45 8.74
CA ARG A 77 28.67 15.78 8.30
C ARG A 77 29.70 16.57 7.53
N ILE A 78 30.97 16.28 7.71
CA ILE A 78 32.10 16.99 7.10
C ILE A 78 33.11 15.93 6.66
N PRO A 79 33.67 15.96 5.44
CA PRO A 79 34.70 15.04 5.01
C PRO A 79 36.02 15.35 5.68
N PHE A 80 36.70 14.34 6.18
CA PHE A 80 38.03 14.44 6.78
C PHE A 80 39.04 13.74 5.88
N ILE A 81 40.11 14.43 5.53
CA ILE A 81 41.25 13.92 4.77
C ILE A 81 42.45 13.90 5.69
N MET A 82 43.13 12.77 5.80
CA MET A 82 44.31 12.64 6.65
C MET A 82 45.59 13.02 5.88
N ILE A 83 46.42 13.83 6.52
CA ILE A 83 47.77 14.17 6.06
C ILE A 83 48.71 13.11 6.62
N THR A 84 49.56 12.50 5.79
CA THR A 84 50.44 11.40 6.20
C THR A 84 51.80 11.46 5.52
N SER A 85 52.81 10.76 6.08
CA SER A 85 54.09 10.50 5.46
C SER A 85 54.21 9.07 4.99
N ASP A 86 55.17 8.74 4.08
CA ASP A 86 55.30 7.42 3.42
C ASP A 86 55.38 6.20 4.35
N LYS A 87 55.65 6.36 5.64
CA LYS A 87 55.77 5.24 6.60
C LYS A 87 54.46 4.80 7.24
N ALA A 88 53.31 5.29 6.78
CA ALA A 88 52.05 5.21 7.52
C ALA A 88 51.00 4.26 6.96
N ALA A 89 51.34 3.32 6.05
CA ALA A 89 50.39 2.41 5.43
C ALA A 89 49.50 1.60 6.42
N VAL A 90 50.05 1.27 7.61
CA VAL A 90 49.31 0.58 8.68
C VAL A 90 48.19 1.44 9.25
N TYR A 91 48.37 2.77 9.23
CA TYR A 91 47.38 3.72 9.78
C TYR A 91 46.29 4.06 8.78
N GLU A 92 46.50 3.89 7.48
CA GLU A 92 45.53 4.18 6.44
C GLU A 92 44.24 3.31 6.61
N LYS A 93 44.40 2.00 6.81
CA LYS A 93 43.28 1.09 7.04
C LYS A 93 42.42 1.49 8.25
N LYS A 94 43.08 1.75 9.39
CA LYS A 94 42.38 2.19 10.61
C LYS A 94 41.71 3.55 10.46
N GLY A 95 42.29 4.47 9.71
CA GLY A 95 41.67 5.76 9.42
C GLY A 95 40.39 5.64 8.62
N TYR A 96 40.34 4.79 7.57
CA TYR A 96 39.14 4.51 6.82
C TYR A 96 38.05 3.87 7.71
N GLU A 97 38.42 2.94 8.59
CA GLU A 97 37.52 2.34 9.58
C GLU A 97 36.90 3.37 10.54
N CYS A 98 37.66 4.46 10.82
CA CYS A 98 37.18 5.56 11.64
C CYS A 98 36.35 6.61 10.88
N GLY A 99 36.28 6.54 9.53
CA GLY A 99 35.49 7.45 8.71
C GLY A 99 36.30 8.55 7.99
N ILE A 100 37.63 8.43 7.89
CA ILE A 100 38.45 9.25 6.99
C ILE A 100 38.10 8.90 5.55
N VAL A 101 37.92 9.90 4.69
CA VAL A 101 37.48 9.69 3.30
C VAL A 101 38.63 9.57 2.31
N SER A 102 39.82 10.15 2.63
CA SER A 102 40.99 10.08 1.77
C SER A 102 42.27 10.49 2.52
N TYR A 103 43.43 10.40 1.83
CA TYR A 103 44.75 10.72 2.38
C TYR A 103 45.55 11.63 1.44
N ILE A 104 46.33 12.55 2.03
CA ILE A 104 47.28 13.39 1.34
C ILE A 104 48.67 12.99 1.83
N LYS A 105 49.58 12.58 0.91
CA LYS A 105 50.93 12.16 1.24
C LYS A 105 51.91 13.30 1.06
N LYS A 106 52.85 13.42 2.01
CA LYS A 106 54.02 14.32 1.88
C LYS A 106 55.10 13.61 1.01
N PRO A 107 55.83 14.33 0.10
CA PRO A 107 55.70 15.76 -0.18
C PRO A 107 54.44 16.08 -1.01
N PHE A 108 53.91 17.31 -0.85
CA PHE A 108 52.69 17.74 -1.51
C PHE A 108 52.94 18.10 -2.99
N HIS A 109 52.14 17.49 -3.89
CA HIS A 109 52.01 17.90 -5.29
C HIS A 109 50.78 18.77 -5.44
N THR A 110 50.95 20.07 -5.64
CA THR A 110 49.88 21.09 -5.60
C THR A 110 48.64 20.70 -6.42
N GLU A 111 48.81 20.31 -7.69
CA GLU A 111 47.68 19.93 -8.57
C GLU A 111 46.94 18.70 -8.09
N ILE A 112 47.68 17.66 -7.62
CA ILE A 112 47.10 16.41 -7.14
C ILE A 112 46.32 16.65 -5.86
N VAL A 113 46.88 17.43 -4.93
CA VAL A 113 46.24 17.75 -3.64
C VAL A 113 44.99 18.58 -3.87
N ARG A 114 45.05 19.59 -4.75
CA ARG A 114 43.90 20.43 -5.11
C ARG A 114 42.78 19.61 -5.70
N GLN A 115 43.04 18.78 -6.72
CA GLN A 115 42.07 17.97 -7.37
C GLN A 115 41.42 16.90 -6.44
N LEU A 116 42.20 16.30 -5.58
CA LEU A 116 41.70 15.34 -4.59
C LEU A 116 40.73 15.99 -3.61
N VAL A 117 41.10 17.16 -3.07
CA VAL A 117 40.26 17.88 -2.11
C VAL A 117 38.97 18.37 -2.78
N ASP A 118 39.06 18.93 -3.98
CA ASP A 118 37.91 19.39 -4.74
C ASP A 118 36.93 18.21 -5.02
N ASN A 119 37.44 17.09 -5.49
CA ASN A 119 36.62 15.88 -5.74
C ASN A 119 35.95 15.38 -4.46
N VAL A 120 36.67 15.36 -3.34
CA VAL A 120 36.09 14.91 -2.06
C VAL A 120 34.99 15.86 -1.60
N ILE A 121 35.19 17.18 -1.73
CA ILE A 121 34.16 18.17 -1.39
C ILE A 121 32.91 17.98 -2.27
N GLU A 122 33.10 17.84 -3.58
CA GLU A 122 32.00 17.68 -4.55
C GLU A 122 31.16 16.41 -4.27
N VAL A 123 31.83 15.26 -4.14
CA VAL A 123 31.21 13.97 -3.86
C VAL A 123 30.44 14.01 -2.54
N PHE A 124 31.03 14.63 -1.50
CA PHE A 124 30.38 14.71 -0.21
C PHE A 124 29.17 15.65 -0.23
N GLN A 125 29.24 16.78 -0.90
CA GLN A 125 28.11 17.69 -1.08
C GLN A 125 26.98 17.02 -1.87
N TYR A 126 27.30 16.29 -2.95
CA TYR A 126 26.33 15.53 -3.73
C TYR A 126 25.63 14.45 -2.89
N LYS A 127 26.41 13.70 -2.11
CA LYS A 127 25.86 12.69 -1.18
C LYS A 127 24.88 13.32 -0.19
N MET A 128 25.26 14.42 0.45
CA MET A 128 24.37 15.10 1.41
C MET A 128 23.08 15.61 0.77
N GLN A 129 23.19 16.18 -0.44
CA GLN A 129 22.01 16.65 -1.20
C GLN A 129 21.09 15.48 -1.57
N LEU A 130 21.67 14.34 -1.96
CA LEU A 130 20.92 13.13 -2.28
C LEU A 130 20.17 12.59 -1.04
N GLU A 131 20.85 12.52 0.11
CA GLU A 131 20.22 12.07 1.36
C GLU A 131 19.02 12.94 1.76
N ILE A 132 19.15 14.27 1.65
CA ILE A 132 18.06 15.22 1.92
C ILE A 132 16.89 14.96 0.93
N THR A 133 17.21 14.79 -0.35
CA THR A 133 16.22 14.57 -1.40
C THR A 133 15.48 13.24 -1.19
N VAL A 134 16.21 12.16 -0.91
CA VAL A 134 15.64 10.84 -0.63
C VAL A 134 14.72 10.90 0.58
N LYS A 135 15.16 11.53 1.67
CA LYS A 135 14.32 11.70 2.87
C LYS A 135 13.01 12.43 2.54
N LYS A 136 13.11 13.55 1.83
CA LYS A 136 11.94 14.35 1.43
C LYS A 136 10.97 13.56 0.52
N GLN A 137 11.51 12.81 -0.44
CA GLN A 137 10.70 11.97 -1.33
C GLN A 137 10.02 10.83 -0.57
N THR A 138 10.75 10.18 0.36
CA THR A 138 10.21 9.09 1.19
C THR A 138 9.05 9.58 2.07
N GLU A 139 9.18 10.76 2.69
CA GLU A 139 8.11 11.35 3.48
C GLU A 139 6.89 11.70 2.61
N LYS A 140 7.11 12.26 1.41
CA LYS A 140 6.03 12.55 0.45
C LYS A 140 5.32 11.27 0.02
N LEU A 141 6.07 10.23 -0.34
CA LEU A 141 5.51 8.94 -0.77
C LEU A 141 4.69 8.28 0.35
N LYS A 142 5.18 8.34 1.59
CA LYS A 142 4.43 7.83 2.75
C LYS A 142 3.08 8.54 2.92
N LYS A 143 3.05 9.87 2.80
CA LYS A 143 1.80 10.65 2.85
C LYS A 143 0.85 10.28 1.72
N GLN A 144 1.36 10.14 0.49
CA GLN A 144 0.56 9.75 -0.66
C GLN A 144 -0.03 8.35 -0.51
N ASN A 145 0.75 7.38 -0.02
CA ASN A 145 0.26 6.02 0.24
C ASN A 145 -0.86 5.99 1.30
N THR A 146 -0.71 6.76 2.37
CA THR A 146 -1.77 6.86 3.40
C THR A 146 -3.05 7.45 2.80
N MET A 147 -2.93 8.51 1.98
CA MET A 147 -4.09 9.12 1.32
C MET A 147 -4.76 8.18 0.32
N LEU A 148 -3.97 7.44 -0.48
CA LEU A 148 -4.51 6.45 -1.42
C LEU A 148 -5.29 5.33 -0.70
N LYS A 149 -4.76 4.81 0.41
CA LYS A 149 -5.48 3.81 1.23
C LYS A 149 -6.81 4.37 1.74
N PHE A 150 -6.79 5.56 2.29
CA PHE A 150 -8.01 6.22 2.77
C PHE A 150 -9.05 6.43 1.64
N MET A 151 -8.59 6.86 0.46
CA MET A 151 -9.48 7.02 -0.70
C MET A 151 -10.04 5.68 -1.19
N ALA A 152 -9.25 4.62 -1.22
CA ALA A 152 -9.70 3.29 -1.60
C ALA A 152 -10.76 2.74 -0.63
N GLU A 153 -10.55 2.88 0.70
CA GLU A 153 -11.54 2.50 1.71
C GLU A 153 -12.84 3.30 1.58
N LYS A 154 -12.73 4.61 1.39
CA LYS A 154 -13.89 5.47 1.16
C LYS A 154 -14.65 5.09 -0.11
N GLN A 155 -13.95 4.77 -1.19
CA GLN A 155 -14.56 4.31 -2.44
C GLN A 155 -15.29 2.99 -2.24
N LYS A 156 -14.66 2.03 -1.54
CA LYS A 156 -15.30 0.74 -1.20
C LYS A 156 -16.60 0.99 -0.42
N HIS A 157 -16.55 1.76 0.64
CA HIS A 157 -17.73 2.06 1.45
C HIS A 157 -18.84 2.77 0.64
N MET A 158 -18.47 3.70 -0.24
CA MET A 158 -19.44 4.37 -1.12
C MET A 158 -20.14 3.37 -2.04
N ASN A 159 -19.40 2.42 -2.63
CA ASN A 159 -19.97 1.37 -3.47
C ASN A 159 -20.94 0.49 -2.68
N GLU A 160 -20.59 0.10 -1.46
CA GLU A 160 -21.45 -0.67 -0.55
C GLU A 160 -22.77 0.04 -0.28
N VAL A 161 -22.72 1.33 0.07
CA VAL A 161 -23.92 2.16 0.30
C VAL A 161 -24.78 2.28 -0.96
N LEU A 162 -24.15 2.39 -2.13
CA LEU A 162 -24.90 2.44 -3.41
C LEU A 162 -25.60 1.12 -3.71
N ILE A 163 -24.93 -0.02 -3.52
CA ILE A 163 -25.53 -1.35 -3.71
C ILE A 163 -26.72 -1.51 -2.77
N ASP A 164 -26.54 -1.25 -1.47
CA ASP A 164 -27.62 -1.33 -0.49
C ASP A 164 -28.80 -0.42 -0.86
N SER A 165 -28.52 0.80 -1.28
CA SER A 165 -29.58 1.76 -1.65
C SER A 165 -30.36 1.29 -2.87
N LEU A 166 -29.68 0.77 -3.90
CA LEU A 166 -30.32 0.25 -5.10
C LEU A 166 -31.18 -0.98 -4.79
N SER A 167 -30.63 -1.93 -4.03
CA SER A 167 -31.35 -3.14 -3.62
C SER A 167 -32.58 -2.80 -2.78
N ASN A 168 -32.44 -1.89 -1.81
CA ASN A 168 -33.56 -1.47 -0.95
C ASN A 168 -34.67 -0.75 -1.74
N ILE A 169 -34.34 0.03 -2.77
CA ILE A 169 -35.35 0.66 -3.63
C ILE A 169 -36.20 -0.40 -4.34
N VAL A 170 -35.57 -1.47 -4.83
CA VAL A 170 -36.26 -2.58 -5.49
C VAL A 170 -37.15 -3.35 -4.50
N GLU A 171 -36.62 -3.70 -3.34
CA GLU A 171 -37.33 -4.44 -2.30
C GLU A 171 -38.50 -3.64 -1.70
N PHE A 172 -38.31 -2.35 -1.47
CA PHE A 172 -39.40 -1.48 -1.02
C PHE A 172 -40.60 -1.50 -1.97
N ARG A 173 -40.34 -1.56 -3.28
CA ARG A 173 -41.41 -1.70 -4.29
C ARG A 173 -42.11 -3.04 -4.23
N ASN A 174 -41.42 -4.09 -3.82
CA ASN A 174 -41.93 -5.46 -3.69
C ASN A 174 -42.65 -5.73 -2.35
N LEU A 175 -42.72 -4.72 -1.47
CA LEU A 175 -43.23 -4.86 -0.10
C LEU A 175 -42.38 -5.83 0.77
N GLU A 176 -41.16 -6.09 0.39
CA GLU A 176 -40.19 -6.85 1.20
C GLU A 176 -39.46 -5.90 2.17
N SER A 177 -38.88 -6.45 3.22
CA SER A 177 -38.20 -5.65 4.24
C SER A 177 -36.73 -5.43 3.90
N GLU A 178 -36.15 -4.25 4.26
CA GLU A 178 -34.71 -3.99 4.18
C GLU A 178 -33.88 -5.09 4.85
N GLN A 179 -34.41 -5.77 5.85
CA GLN A 179 -33.75 -6.86 6.53
C GLN A 179 -33.55 -8.09 5.63
N HIS A 180 -34.37 -8.27 4.58
CA HIS A 180 -34.21 -9.37 3.62
C HIS A 180 -32.84 -9.30 2.94
N ILE A 181 -32.48 -8.17 2.34
CA ILE A 181 -31.20 -7.99 1.65
C ILE A 181 -30.02 -8.27 2.58
N LYS A 182 -30.08 -7.76 3.82
CA LYS A 182 -29.04 -8.01 4.81
C LYS A 182 -28.92 -9.50 5.17
N ARG A 183 -30.06 -10.19 5.37
CA ARG A 183 -30.05 -11.63 5.67
C ARG A 183 -29.51 -12.44 4.50
N ILE A 184 -29.95 -12.16 3.27
CA ILE A 184 -29.43 -12.85 2.06
C ILE A 184 -27.90 -12.72 2.00
N ARG A 185 -27.35 -11.52 2.22
CA ARG A 185 -25.90 -11.31 2.24
C ARG A 185 -25.21 -12.12 3.34
N GLU A 186 -25.65 -11.98 4.58
CA GLU A 186 -25.04 -12.64 5.73
C GLU A 186 -25.11 -14.17 5.63
N LEU A 187 -26.27 -14.72 5.21
CA LEU A 187 -26.46 -16.15 5.03
C LEU A 187 -25.65 -16.68 3.84
N SER A 188 -25.53 -15.93 2.74
CA SER A 188 -24.70 -16.31 1.59
C SER A 188 -23.22 -16.41 1.97
N ILE A 189 -22.72 -15.46 2.78
CA ILE A 189 -21.34 -15.52 3.30
C ILE A 189 -21.17 -16.70 4.27
N CYS A 190 -22.14 -16.93 5.15
CA CYS A 190 -22.11 -18.03 6.10
C CYS A 190 -22.10 -19.39 5.40
N LEU A 191 -23.04 -19.63 4.49
CA LEU A 191 -23.11 -20.87 3.69
C LEU A 191 -21.86 -21.03 2.82
N GLY A 192 -21.45 -19.96 2.12
CA GLY A 192 -20.25 -19.95 1.29
C GLY A 192 -18.98 -20.28 2.10
N THR A 193 -18.90 -19.84 3.37
CA THR A 193 -17.79 -20.21 4.28
C THR A 193 -17.80 -21.70 4.57
N CYS A 194 -18.95 -22.29 4.78
CA CYS A 194 -19.07 -23.76 4.93
C CYS A 194 -18.63 -24.49 3.65
N VAL A 195 -19.09 -24.03 2.49
CA VAL A 195 -18.70 -24.60 1.19
C VAL A 195 -17.19 -24.47 0.97
N MET A 196 -16.61 -23.31 1.22
CA MET A 196 -15.15 -23.07 1.11
C MET A 196 -14.33 -24.07 1.94
N ASN A 197 -14.80 -24.41 3.14
CA ASN A 197 -14.08 -25.31 4.03
C ASN A 197 -14.27 -26.79 3.68
N LEU A 198 -15.42 -27.17 3.13
CA LEU A 198 -15.77 -28.56 2.87
C LEU A 198 -15.48 -29.00 1.42
N TYR A 199 -15.45 -28.06 0.48
CA TYR A 199 -15.36 -28.31 -0.96
C TYR A 199 -14.30 -27.42 -1.62
N PRO A 200 -12.99 -27.73 -1.40
CA PRO A 200 -11.89 -26.90 -1.91
C PRO A 200 -11.85 -26.83 -3.44
N GLU A 201 -12.50 -27.74 -4.14
CA GLU A 201 -12.60 -27.76 -5.61
C GLU A 201 -13.30 -26.52 -6.19
N TYR A 202 -14.10 -25.81 -5.41
CA TYR A 202 -14.75 -24.56 -5.84
C TYR A 202 -13.82 -23.33 -5.74
N GLU A 203 -12.61 -23.50 -5.20
CA GLU A 203 -11.59 -22.42 -5.08
C GLU A 203 -12.13 -21.10 -4.49
N LEU A 204 -13.08 -21.20 -3.56
CA LEU A 204 -13.60 -20.05 -2.85
C LEU A 204 -12.52 -19.48 -1.89
N THR A 205 -12.49 -18.16 -1.78
CA THR A 205 -11.62 -17.43 -0.81
C THR A 205 -12.47 -16.46 -0.01
N PRO A 206 -11.99 -15.99 1.16
CA PRO A 206 -12.72 -14.98 1.93
C PRO A 206 -13.07 -13.74 1.11
N GLU A 207 -12.17 -13.30 0.21
CA GLU A 207 -12.39 -12.16 -0.68
C GLU A 207 -13.49 -12.44 -1.70
N LYS A 208 -13.49 -13.64 -2.31
CA LYS A 208 -14.57 -14.07 -3.22
C LYS A 208 -15.90 -14.13 -2.48
N LEU A 209 -15.94 -14.65 -1.25
CA LEU A 209 -17.15 -14.72 -0.44
C LEU A 209 -17.71 -13.34 -0.09
N GLU A 210 -16.86 -12.38 0.21
CA GLU A 210 -17.29 -10.99 0.41
C GLU A 210 -17.93 -10.42 -0.86
N ILE A 211 -17.36 -10.68 -2.03
CA ILE A 211 -17.90 -10.25 -3.32
C ILE A 211 -19.23 -10.95 -3.60
N ILE A 212 -19.33 -12.26 -3.40
CA ILE A 212 -20.59 -13.02 -3.54
C ILE A 212 -21.68 -12.45 -2.62
N GLY A 213 -21.33 -12.15 -1.36
CA GLY A 213 -22.24 -11.54 -0.41
C GLY A 213 -22.80 -10.19 -0.89
N TRP A 214 -21.94 -9.30 -1.40
CA TRP A 214 -22.41 -8.03 -1.97
C TRP A 214 -23.18 -8.22 -3.27
N SER A 215 -22.77 -9.14 -4.12
CA SER A 215 -23.46 -9.48 -5.38
C SER A 215 -24.84 -10.07 -5.13
N SER A 216 -25.00 -10.87 -4.06
CA SER A 216 -26.31 -11.46 -3.70
C SER A 216 -27.37 -10.40 -3.39
N SER A 217 -26.97 -9.21 -2.92
CA SER A 217 -27.90 -8.10 -2.70
C SER A 217 -28.60 -7.63 -3.99
N LEU A 218 -28.03 -7.91 -5.15
CA LEU A 218 -28.53 -7.50 -6.45
C LEU A 218 -29.30 -8.61 -7.20
N HIS A 219 -29.53 -9.80 -6.58
CA HIS A 219 -30.16 -10.92 -7.26
C HIS A 219 -31.49 -10.55 -7.91
N ASP A 220 -32.26 -9.71 -7.26
CA ASP A 220 -33.60 -9.29 -7.65
C ASP A 220 -33.67 -7.90 -8.33
N ILE A 221 -32.54 -7.30 -8.69
CA ILE A 221 -32.49 -5.94 -9.28
C ILE A 221 -33.39 -5.80 -10.53
N GLY A 222 -33.57 -6.87 -11.27
CA GLY A 222 -34.42 -6.88 -12.45
C GLY A 222 -35.93 -6.72 -12.17
N LYS A 223 -36.37 -6.88 -10.93
CA LYS A 223 -37.78 -6.62 -10.55
C LYS A 223 -38.17 -5.14 -10.76
N ILE A 224 -37.17 -4.22 -10.88
CA ILE A 224 -37.45 -2.80 -11.15
C ILE A 224 -38.20 -2.57 -12.46
N VAL A 225 -38.10 -3.47 -13.44
CA VAL A 225 -38.76 -3.32 -14.73
C VAL A 225 -40.08 -4.13 -14.82
N ILE A 226 -40.45 -4.91 -13.79
CA ILE A 226 -41.68 -5.64 -13.74
C ILE A 226 -42.87 -4.70 -13.46
N PRO A 227 -43.99 -4.75 -14.17
CA PRO A 227 -45.13 -3.89 -13.95
C PRO A 227 -45.75 -4.05 -12.55
N ASP A 228 -46.16 -2.94 -11.90
CA ASP A 228 -46.74 -2.97 -10.55
C ASP A 228 -47.97 -3.83 -10.40
N HIS A 229 -48.83 -3.87 -11.40
CA HIS A 229 -50.06 -4.68 -11.37
C HIS A 229 -49.77 -6.19 -11.35
N ILE A 230 -48.57 -6.62 -11.72
CA ILE A 230 -48.13 -8.03 -11.66
C ILE A 230 -47.43 -8.27 -10.33
N ILE A 231 -46.45 -7.44 -9.98
CA ILE A 231 -45.60 -7.68 -8.80
C ILE A 231 -46.38 -7.49 -7.49
N LEU A 232 -47.36 -6.58 -7.45
CA LEU A 232 -48.23 -6.32 -6.30
C LEU A 232 -49.55 -7.05 -6.33
N LYS A 233 -49.74 -8.02 -7.23
CA LYS A 233 -50.99 -8.73 -7.38
C LYS A 233 -51.35 -9.54 -6.13
N ALA A 234 -52.50 -9.21 -5.53
CA ALA A 234 -53.05 -9.97 -4.42
C ALA A 234 -53.71 -11.26 -4.92
N GLY A 235 -52.96 -12.32 -5.12
CA GLY A 235 -53.49 -13.62 -5.55
C GLY A 235 -52.54 -14.42 -6.45
N LYS A 236 -53.07 -15.51 -7.03
CA LYS A 236 -52.26 -16.33 -7.94
C LYS A 236 -52.01 -15.61 -9.26
N LEU A 237 -50.79 -15.68 -9.75
CA LEU A 237 -50.42 -15.23 -11.08
C LEU A 237 -50.97 -16.15 -12.14
N THR A 238 -51.33 -15.63 -13.30
CA THR A 238 -51.55 -16.42 -14.52
C THR A 238 -50.23 -16.93 -15.08
N GLU A 239 -50.24 -17.85 -16.01
CA GLU A 239 -49.01 -18.33 -16.66
C GLU A 239 -48.24 -17.18 -17.35
N ASP A 240 -48.95 -16.31 -18.09
CA ASP A 240 -48.36 -15.15 -18.76
C ASP A 240 -47.74 -14.18 -17.78
N GLU A 241 -48.42 -13.87 -16.66
CA GLU A 241 -47.88 -13.01 -15.60
C GLU A 241 -46.66 -13.64 -14.93
N TYR A 242 -46.64 -14.95 -14.75
CA TYR A 242 -45.52 -15.67 -14.18
C TYR A 242 -44.30 -15.62 -15.12
N GLU A 243 -44.50 -15.76 -16.44
CA GLU A 243 -43.43 -15.58 -17.43
C GLU A 243 -42.83 -14.16 -17.38
N VAL A 244 -43.70 -13.14 -17.20
CA VAL A 244 -43.21 -11.76 -17.02
C VAL A 244 -42.36 -11.64 -15.73
N ILE A 245 -42.77 -12.25 -14.62
CA ILE A 245 -41.95 -12.24 -13.39
C ILE A 245 -40.62 -12.96 -13.61
N LYS A 246 -40.60 -14.13 -14.24
CA LYS A 246 -39.33 -14.84 -14.53
C LYS A 246 -38.34 -14.00 -15.30
N SER A 247 -38.82 -13.07 -16.13
CA SER A 247 -37.94 -12.18 -16.89
C SER A 247 -37.08 -11.27 -16.02
N HIS A 248 -37.33 -11.11 -14.68
CA HIS A 248 -36.48 -10.30 -13.81
C HIS A 248 -35.03 -10.81 -13.77
N THR A 249 -34.80 -12.12 -13.94
CA THR A 249 -33.48 -12.71 -13.96
C THR A 249 -32.67 -12.22 -15.16
N THR A 250 -33.23 -12.31 -16.36
CA THR A 250 -32.56 -11.82 -17.60
C THR A 250 -32.46 -10.31 -17.61
N LYS A 251 -33.49 -9.59 -17.14
CA LYS A 251 -33.48 -8.13 -17.04
C LYS A 251 -32.49 -7.62 -15.98
N GLY A 252 -32.37 -8.32 -14.87
CA GLY A 252 -31.35 -8.06 -13.84
C GLY A 252 -29.95 -8.17 -14.41
N ALA A 253 -29.65 -9.25 -15.11
CA ALA A 253 -28.38 -9.46 -15.80
C ALA A 253 -28.09 -8.34 -16.81
N GLU A 254 -29.07 -7.92 -17.64
CA GLU A 254 -28.94 -6.81 -18.59
C GLU A 254 -28.63 -5.47 -17.88
N ILE A 255 -29.25 -5.20 -16.73
CA ILE A 255 -28.99 -3.98 -15.94
C ILE A 255 -27.58 -4.01 -15.39
N ILE A 256 -27.15 -5.12 -14.81
CA ILE A 256 -25.81 -5.29 -14.26
C ILE A 256 -24.75 -5.13 -15.34
N GLU A 257 -24.95 -5.73 -16.51
CA GLU A 257 -24.04 -5.58 -17.66
C GLU A 257 -23.85 -4.12 -18.05
N LYS A 258 -24.92 -3.33 -18.11
CA LYS A 258 -24.86 -1.92 -18.53
C LYS A 258 -24.27 -0.99 -17.49
N VAL A 259 -24.46 -1.28 -16.19
CA VAL A 259 -24.14 -0.35 -15.10
C VAL A 259 -22.82 -0.72 -14.41
N ILE A 260 -22.51 -2.00 -14.24
CA ILE A 260 -21.44 -2.47 -13.33
C ILE A 260 -20.19 -2.92 -14.09
N ARG A 261 -20.30 -3.41 -15.33
CA ARG A 261 -19.19 -3.97 -16.11
C ARG A 261 -17.92 -3.11 -16.16
N LEU A 262 -18.02 -1.80 -16.01
CA LEU A 262 -16.90 -0.86 -16.15
C LEU A 262 -16.02 -0.72 -14.90
N ASN A 263 -16.42 -1.25 -13.74
CA ASN A 263 -15.80 -0.87 -12.47
C ASN A 263 -15.04 -1.97 -11.73
N ASN A 264 -15.44 -3.24 -11.85
CA ASN A 264 -14.81 -4.38 -11.19
C ASN A 264 -15.23 -5.67 -11.90
N GLU A 265 -14.33 -6.30 -12.62
CA GLU A 265 -14.61 -7.48 -13.45
C GLU A 265 -15.15 -8.65 -12.61
N LEU A 266 -14.51 -8.96 -11.50
CA LEU A 266 -14.93 -10.08 -10.64
C LEU A 266 -16.28 -9.83 -9.95
N PHE A 267 -16.55 -8.60 -9.49
CA PHE A 267 -17.86 -8.25 -8.95
C PHE A 267 -18.95 -8.30 -10.01
N TYR A 268 -18.65 -7.85 -11.23
CA TYR A 268 -19.56 -7.94 -12.35
C TYR A 268 -19.92 -9.39 -12.68
N GLU A 269 -18.93 -10.28 -12.76
CA GLU A 269 -19.13 -11.69 -13.06
C GLU A 269 -20.08 -12.35 -12.06
N TYR A 270 -19.84 -12.20 -10.76
CA TYR A 270 -20.71 -12.76 -9.72
C TYR A 270 -22.09 -12.12 -9.70
N ALA A 271 -22.19 -10.79 -9.81
CA ALA A 271 -23.47 -10.11 -9.79
C ALA A 271 -24.35 -10.48 -10.99
N TYR A 272 -23.75 -10.53 -12.19
CA TYR A 272 -24.44 -10.95 -13.42
C TYR A 272 -24.94 -12.38 -13.30
N ASP A 273 -24.07 -13.29 -12.90
CA ASP A 273 -24.38 -14.71 -12.79
C ASP A 273 -25.45 -14.97 -11.73
N ILE A 274 -25.32 -14.40 -10.53
CA ILE A 274 -26.32 -14.53 -9.47
C ILE A 274 -27.68 -13.96 -9.91
N ALA A 275 -27.72 -12.75 -10.48
CA ALA A 275 -28.98 -12.15 -10.92
C ALA A 275 -29.65 -12.98 -12.00
N ARG A 276 -28.88 -13.63 -12.89
CA ARG A 276 -29.42 -14.44 -13.95
C ARG A 276 -29.87 -15.83 -13.48
N HIS A 277 -29.08 -16.48 -12.59
CA HIS A 277 -29.20 -17.92 -12.35
C HIS A 277 -29.66 -18.30 -10.94
N HIS A 278 -29.98 -17.37 -10.04
CA HIS A 278 -30.41 -17.70 -8.67
C HIS A 278 -31.75 -18.45 -8.63
N HIS A 279 -32.50 -18.54 -9.73
CA HIS A 279 -33.71 -19.36 -9.88
C HIS A 279 -33.50 -20.63 -10.72
N GLU A 280 -32.26 -20.93 -11.09
CA GLU A 280 -31.93 -22.23 -11.63
C GLU A 280 -32.06 -23.32 -10.57
N LYS A 281 -32.42 -24.52 -10.98
CA LYS A 281 -32.57 -25.66 -10.10
C LYS A 281 -31.62 -26.78 -10.49
N TYR A 282 -31.08 -27.47 -9.51
CA TYR A 282 -30.11 -28.55 -9.73
C TYR A 282 -30.64 -29.64 -10.67
N ASP A 283 -31.96 -29.88 -10.71
CA ASP A 283 -32.65 -30.82 -11.58
C ASP A 283 -32.84 -30.33 -13.04
N GLY A 284 -32.53 -29.09 -13.35
CA GLY A 284 -32.67 -28.44 -14.65
C GLY A 284 -34.10 -27.91 -14.94
N ASN A 285 -34.99 -27.91 -13.94
CA ASN A 285 -36.34 -27.35 -14.05
C ASN A 285 -36.41 -25.88 -13.59
N GLY A 286 -35.26 -25.21 -13.51
CA GLY A 286 -35.15 -23.80 -13.20
C GLY A 286 -35.32 -22.87 -14.39
N TYR A 287 -35.02 -21.62 -14.23
CA TYR A 287 -35.04 -20.59 -15.28
C TYR A 287 -33.96 -19.54 -15.03
N PRO A 288 -33.48 -18.80 -16.04
CA PRO A 288 -34.02 -18.68 -17.40
C PRO A 288 -33.44 -19.67 -18.42
N ASP A 289 -32.25 -20.25 -18.13
CA ASP A 289 -31.48 -21.04 -19.10
C ASP A 289 -31.67 -22.55 -18.97
N GLY A 290 -32.29 -23.02 -17.87
CA GLY A 290 -32.53 -24.44 -17.59
C GLY A 290 -31.25 -25.21 -17.30
N LEU A 291 -30.28 -24.57 -16.66
CA LEU A 291 -28.99 -25.14 -16.25
C LEU A 291 -29.18 -26.28 -15.27
N LYS A 292 -28.33 -27.32 -15.35
CA LYS A 292 -28.45 -28.52 -14.53
C LYS A 292 -27.12 -28.85 -13.81
N GLY A 293 -27.23 -29.20 -12.54
CA GLY A 293 -26.08 -29.66 -11.76
C GLY A 293 -24.98 -28.60 -11.68
N ASP A 294 -23.80 -29.01 -12.04
CA ASP A 294 -22.60 -28.16 -11.96
C ASP A 294 -22.49 -27.12 -13.10
N GLU A 295 -23.43 -27.07 -14.02
CA GLU A 295 -23.58 -25.98 -14.97
C GLU A 295 -24.00 -24.67 -14.25
N ILE A 296 -24.68 -24.80 -13.09
CA ILE A 296 -25.02 -23.68 -12.22
C ILE A 296 -23.79 -23.35 -11.36
N SER A 297 -23.32 -22.11 -11.40
CA SER A 297 -22.17 -21.70 -10.58
C SER A 297 -22.44 -21.90 -9.08
N VAL A 298 -21.40 -22.18 -8.31
CA VAL A 298 -21.52 -22.32 -6.86
C VAL A 298 -22.07 -21.05 -6.21
N ALA A 299 -21.79 -19.88 -6.75
CA ALA A 299 -22.31 -18.60 -6.25
C ALA A 299 -23.85 -18.51 -6.44
N ALA A 300 -24.34 -18.85 -7.62
CA ALA A 300 -25.78 -18.88 -7.89
C ALA A 300 -26.49 -19.95 -7.06
N GLN A 301 -25.88 -21.14 -6.88
CA GLN A 301 -26.42 -22.20 -6.02
C GLN A 301 -26.54 -21.75 -4.56
N ILE A 302 -25.49 -21.09 -4.00
CA ILE A 302 -25.50 -20.56 -2.64
C ILE A 302 -26.63 -19.55 -2.47
N VAL A 303 -26.76 -18.59 -3.37
CA VAL A 303 -27.80 -17.55 -3.27
C VAL A 303 -29.19 -18.11 -3.46
N SER A 304 -29.38 -19.03 -4.43
CA SER A 304 -30.64 -19.73 -4.63
C SER A 304 -31.15 -20.44 -3.36
N LEU A 305 -30.24 -21.17 -2.70
CA LEU A 305 -30.57 -21.89 -1.45
C LEU A 305 -30.93 -20.93 -0.32
N VAL A 306 -30.15 -19.84 -0.18
CA VAL A 306 -30.37 -18.82 0.84
C VAL A 306 -31.68 -18.07 0.62
N ASP A 307 -32.00 -17.70 -0.62
CA ASP A 307 -33.22 -16.98 -0.94
C ASP A 307 -34.45 -17.83 -0.61
N VAL A 308 -34.47 -19.10 -1.02
CA VAL A 308 -35.54 -20.05 -0.66
C VAL A 308 -35.67 -20.20 0.86
N TYR A 309 -34.57 -20.36 1.58
CA TYR A 309 -34.58 -20.49 3.03
C TYR A 309 -35.11 -19.22 3.72
N ASP A 310 -34.67 -18.03 3.29
CA ASP A 310 -35.19 -16.76 3.83
C ASP A 310 -36.67 -16.57 3.53
N ALA A 311 -37.11 -16.94 2.32
CA ALA A 311 -38.52 -16.89 1.96
C ALA A 311 -39.41 -17.83 2.80
N LEU A 312 -38.87 -18.95 3.29
CA LEU A 312 -39.56 -19.86 4.20
C LEU A 312 -39.58 -19.39 5.64
N THR A 313 -38.49 -18.82 6.12
CA THR A 313 -38.29 -18.43 7.53
C THR A 313 -38.74 -17.00 7.84
N SER A 314 -38.97 -16.16 6.83
CA SER A 314 -39.44 -14.77 6.99
C SER A 314 -40.98 -14.72 6.93
N LYS A 315 -41.53 -13.85 7.81
CA LYS A 315 -42.99 -13.58 7.79
C LYS A 315 -43.32 -12.71 6.57
N ARG A 316 -44.18 -13.19 5.67
CA ARG A 316 -44.72 -12.41 4.55
C ARG A 316 -46.18 -12.04 4.79
N VAL A 317 -46.66 -11.02 4.08
CA VAL A 317 -48.04 -10.50 4.25
C VAL A 317 -49.10 -11.61 4.20
N TYR A 318 -48.86 -12.68 3.42
CA TYR A 318 -49.80 -13.75 3.18
C TYR A 318 -49.42 -15.12 3.78
N LYS A 319 -48.29 -15.22 4.53
CA LYS A 319 -47.77 -16.48 5.03
C LYS A 319 -47.02 -16.29 6.35
N ALA A 320 -47.37 -17.13 7.35
CA ALA A 320 -46.59 -17.23 8.57
C ALA A 320 -45.22 -17.84 8.28
N ALA A 321 -44.18 -17.41 9.00
CA ALA A 321 -42.87 -18.02 8.92
C ALA A 321 -42.91 -19.49 9.38
N TYR A 322 -42.17 -20.35 8.70
CA TYR A 322 -41.88 -21.68 9.21
C TYR A 322 -40.78 -21.63 10.27
N GLU A 323 -40.86 -22.59 11.20
CA GLU A 323 -39.76 -22.83 12.12
C GLU A 323 -38.49 -23.21 11.33
N PRO A 324 -37.30 -22.78 11.74
CA PRO A 324 -36.05 -22.99 11.02
C PRO A 324 -35.76 -24.43 10.64
N GLU A 325 -36.05 -25.37 11.57
CA GLU A 325 -35.85 -26.80 11.36
C GLU A 325 -36.77 -27.34 10.24
N LYS A 326 -38.02 -26.88 10.20
CA LYS A 326 -38.95 -27.26 9.14
C LYS A 326 -38.55 -26.66 7.80
N ALA A 327 -38.08 -25.41 7.77
CA ALA A 327 -37.58 -24.78 6.55
C ALA A 327 -36.39 -25.54 6.00
N TYR A 328 -35.43 -25.92 6.87
CA TYR A 328 -34.30 -26.74 6.49
C TYR A 328 -34.72 -28.06 5.83
N GLN A 329 -35.63 -28.79 6.43
CA GLN A 329 -36.13 -30.04 5.85
C GLN A 329 -36.87 -29.87 4.52
N MET A 330 -37.40 -28.68 4.24
CA MET A 330 -38.08 -28.37 2.95
C MET A 330 -37.09 -27.98 1.85
N VAL A 331 -35.91 -27.51 2.24
CA VAL A 331 -34.84 -27.08 1.33
C VAL A 331 -33.96 -28.26 0.93
N MET A 332 -33.74 -29.22 1.88
CA MET A 332 -33.03 -30.50 1.61
C MET A 332 -33.88 -31.51 0.89
#